data_0cebb93e6917134745c96eab9c44e824
#
_entry.id   0cebb93e6917134745c96eab9c44e824
#
_cell.length_a   1.000
_cell.length_b   1.000
_cell.length_c   1.000
_cell.angle_alpha   90.00
_cell.angle_beta   90.00
_cell.angle_gamma   90.00
#
_symmetry.space_group_name_H-M   'P 1'
#
loop_
_entity.id
_entity.type
_entity.pdbx_description
1 polymer ?
#
loop_
_entity_poly.entity_id
_entity_poly.type
_entity_poly.pdbx_seq_one_letter_code
_entity_poly.pdbx_strand_id
1 'polypeptide(L)'
;MTSLLAAELKPQQLIHKSREEEESQAKAKMVRSINPKKAKRKNKKKGEASSSASVPSMPTRVWQPGVDKLEEGEELQCDPSAYNSLHGFHVGWPCLSFDILGDKLGLNRTEFPHTLYMVAGTQAEKAPLNSIGLFKISNVSGKRRDVVPKTVVNGDDAMEDEDDEDEDSDSDEESEDGASTTPIIQVRRVAHHGCVNRIRAMPQNPHICVSWADSGHVQVWDMSSHLNALAESETEGKDGTSPALNHAPLVNFSGHKDEGYAIDWSPATAGRLLSASGSWTVDPIPLTGHTASVEDLQWSPAEANVFASCSVDGTIALWDVRVGKTPALSFKAHNADVNVISWNRLASCMLASGSDDGAFSIHDLRVIKEGDAKVAHFEYHKHPITSIEWSAHESSTLAVSSGDNQLTIWDLSLEKDEEEEAEFKAQTKEYVNTPQDLPPQLLFVHQGQKDLKELHWHNQIPGMIISTAEDGFNILMPYNIQNTLPDLAA
;
A
#
# COMPACT_ATOMS: atom_id res chain seq x y z
N MET A 1 39.76 9.20 -11.50
CA MET A 1 40.33 9.20 -10.14
C MET A 1 39.27 9.82 -9.27
N THR A 2 38.67 9.01 -8.49
CA THR A 2 38.39 9.19 -7.07
C THR A 2 37.18 8.39 -6.68
N SER A 3 37.48 7.43 -5.98
CA SER A 3 36.90 6.75 -4.84
C SER A 3 35.56 7.30 -4.39
N LEU A 4 34.48 6.62 -4.73
CA LEU A 4 33.28 6.59 -3.93
C LEU A 4 33.56 5.66 -2.75
N LEU A 5 33.37 6.20 -1.58
CA LEU A 5 33.64 5.67 -0.27
C LEU A 5 33.23 4.23 -0.07
N ALA A 6 34.20 3.36 0.10
CA ALA A 6 34.02 2.15 0.86
C ALA A 6 34.06 2.52 2.36
N ALA A 7 32.91 2.63 2.99
CA ALA A 7 32.84 2.47 4.43
C ALA A 7 32.69 0.97 4.69
N GLU A 8 33.78 0.32 5.09
CA GLU A 8 33.76 -1.05 5.60
C GLU A 8 32.92 -1.12 6.86
N LEU A 9 31.74 -1.71 6.74
CA LEU A 9 31.02 -2.28 7.89
C LEU A 9 31.33 -3.78 7.94
N LYS A 10 32.09 -4.16 8.96
CA LYS A 10 32.35 -5.56 9.29
C LYS A 10 31.06 -6.30 9.54
N PRO A 11 30.89 -7.55 9.08
CA PRO A 11 29.72 -8.36 9.36
C PRO A 11 29.67 -8.69 10.85
N GLN A 12 28.63 -8.26 11.55
CA GLN A 12 28.32 -8.74 12.89
C GLN A 12 27.67 -10.14 12.78
N GLN A 13 28.50 -11.15 12.90
CA GLN A 13 28.06 -12.49 13.30
C GLN A 13 27.71 -12.45 14.78
N LEU A 14 26.50 -12.18 15.14
CA LEU A 14 25.94 -12.45 16.49
C LEU A 14 24.49 -11.96 16.58
N ILE A 15 23.57 -12.58 15.87
CA ILE A 15 22.13 -12.50 16.16
C ILE A 15 21.40 -13.74 15.55
N HIS A 16 21.99 -14.90 15.53
CA HIS A 16 21.40 -16.07 14.88
C HIS A 16 20.63 -17.04 15.80
N LYS A 17 20.62 -16.83 17.12
CA LYS A 17 20.04 -17.86 18.02
C LYS A 17 18.73 -17.50 18.70
N SER A 18 18.32 -16.24 18.72
CA SER A 18 17.03 -15.81 19.27
C SER A 18 15.93 -15.61 18.23
N ARG A 19 16.31 -15.50 16.97
CA ARG A 19 15.41 -15.24 15.84
C ARG A 19 14.69 -16.50 15.34
N GLU A 20 15.31 -17.66 15.43
CA GLU A 20 14.76 -18.94 14.95
C GLU A 20 13.50 -19.39 15.72
N GLU A 21 13.41 -19.12 17.03
CA GLU A 21 12.22 -19.47 17.82
C GLU A 21 11.04 -18.53 17.61
N GLU A 22 11.29 -17.24 17.28
CA GLU A 22 10.24 -16.27 16.98
C GLU A 22 9.70 -16.41 15.56
N GLU A 23 10.57 -16.71 14.59
CA GLU A 23 10.20 -16.98 13.19
C GLU A 23 9.32 -18.22 13.05
N SER A 24 9.60 -19.28 13.82
CA SER A 24 8.77 -20.48 13.90
C SER A 24 7.35 -20.18 14.40
N GLN A 25 7.22 -19.29 15.39
CA GLN A 25 5.90 -18.86 15.90
C GLN A 25 5.14 -17.94 14.93
N ALA A 26 5.84 -17.13 14.14
CA ALA A 26 5.22 -16.26 13.14
C ALA A 26 4.68 -17.07 11.96
N LYS A 27 5.47 -18.02 11.44
CA LYS A 27 5.03 -18.94 10.37
C LYS A 27 3.82 -19.79 10.80
N ALA A 28 3.82 -20.30 12.03
CA ALA A 28 2.68 -21.05 12.58
C ALA A 28 1.40 -20.21 12.74
N LYS A 29 1.50 -18.89 12.91
CA LYS A 29 0.35 -17.97 12.99
C LYS A 29 -0.19 -17.57 11.62
N MET A 30 0.67 -17.50 10.60
CA MET A 30 0.29 -17.13 9.24
C MET A 30 -0.75 -18.09 8.63
N VAL A 31 -0.70 -19.36 9.01
CA VAL A 31 -1.63 -20.40 8.52
C VAL A 31 -2.86 -20.56 9.41
N ARG A 32 -2.87 -20.04 10.64
CA ARG A 32 -4.01 -20.16 11.55
C ARG A 32 -5.17 -19.20 11.28
N SER A 33 -5.02 -18.25 10.38
CA SER A 33 -6.11 -17.32 10.02
C SER A 33 -7.22 -17.93 9.16
N ILE A 34 -7.05 -19.21 8.72
CA ILE A 34 -8.05 -19.95 7.93
C ILE A 34 -8.62 -21.10 8.76
N ASN A 35 -9.27 -20.83 9.87
CA ASN A 35 -9.94 -21.89 10.63
C ASN A 35 -11.46 -21.84 10.44
N PRO A 36 -12.07 -22.82 9.79
CA PRO A 36 -13.54 -22.94 9.79
C PRO A 36 -14.03 -23.43 11.16
N LYS A 37 -15.11 -22.81 11.64
CA LYS A 37 -15.81 -23.18 12.88
C LYS A 37 -16.12 -24.68 12.91
N LYS A 38 -15.73 -25.38 13.96
CA LYS A 38 -16.07 -26.77 14.20
C LYS A 38 -17.59 -26.97 14.26
N ALA A 39 -18.15 -27.65 13.26
CA ALA A 39 -19.53 -28.12 13.31
C ALA A 39 -19.67 -29.22 14.36
N LYS A 40 -20.51 -29.03 15.35
CA LYS A 40 -20.94 -30.08 16.30
C LYS A 40 -21.83 -31.09 15.55
N ARG A 41 -21.34 -32.33 15.44
CA ARG A 41 -22.13 -33.47 14.99
C ARG A 41 -23.23 -33.75 16.01
N LYS A 42 -24.50 -33.50 15.67
CA LYS A 42 -25.65 -34.14 16.30
C LYS A 42 -26.21 -35.22 15.37
N ASN A 43 -26.26 -36.43 15.90
CA ASN A 43 -26.88 -37.57 15.27
C ASN A 43 -28.42 -37.48 15.38
N LYS A 44 -29.12 -37.78 14.23
CA LYS A 44 -30.31 -38.59 14.13
C LYS A 44 -31.69 -37.93 13.94
N LYS A 45 -32.32 -38.09 12.85
CA LYS A 45 -33.32 -39.11 12.50
C LYS A 45 -34.04 -38.74 11.19
N LYS A 46 -34.35 -39.78 10.43
CA LYS A 46 -35.10 -39.77 9.18
C LYS A 46 -36.45 -39.06 9.23
N GLY A 47 -36.74 -38.28 8.20
CA GLY A 47 -38.08 -37.81 7.81
C GLY A 47 -37.96 -37.04 6.50
N GLU A 48 -38.82 -37.37 5.53
CA GLU A 48 -38.73 -37.02 4.11
C GLU A 48 -39.04 -35.54 3.81
N ALA A 49 -38.27 -34.98 2.87
CA ALA A 49 -38.62 -34.07 1.79
C ALA A 49 -39.29 -32.71 2.08
N SER A 50 -38.51 -31.65 1.95
CA SER A 50 -38.77 -30.57 1.00
C SER A 50 -37.47 -29.79 0.73
N SER A 51 -37.21 -29.54 -0.54
CA SER A 51 -35.97 -28.93 -1.06
C SER A 51 -35.99 -27.42 -0.88
N SER A 52 -35.16 -26.92 0.00
CA SER A 52 -34.55 -25.60 -0.17
C SER A 52 -33.04 -25.83 -0.27
N ALA A 53 -32.48 -25.55 -1.44
CA ALA A 53 -31.08 -25.68 -1.68
C ALA A 53 -30.33 -24.57 -0.91
N SER A 54 -29.76 -24.95 0.24
CA SER A 54 -28.70 -24.15 0.85
C SER A 54 -27.52 -24.17 -0.09
N VAL A 55 -27.16 -23.01 -0.63
CA VAL A 55 -25.93 -22.81 -1.39
C VAL A 55 -24.77 -23.24 -0.49
N PRO A 56 -23.93 -24.21 -0.89
CA PRO A 56 -22.78 -24.55 -0.09
C PRO A 56 -21.86 -23.35 -0.05
N SER A 57 -21.51 -22.87 1.15
CA SER A 57 -20.45 -21.87 1.32
C SER A 57 -19.16 -22.50 0.78
N MET A 58 -18.73 -22.04 -0.39
CA MET A 58 -17.44 -22.42 -0.95
C MET A 58 -16.33 -21.97 -0.01
N PRO A 59 -15.29 -22.79 0.21
CA PRO A 59 -14.13 -22.34 0.96
C PRO A 59 -13.52 -21.13 0.24
N THR A 60 -13.30 -20.05 0.97
CA THR A 60 -12.63 -18.85 0.46
C THR A 60 -11.25 -19.22 -0.05
N ARG A 61 -11.06 -19.13 -1.35
CA ARG A 61 -9.79 -19.38 -2.04
C ARG A 61 -9.24 -18.05 -2.54
N VAL A 62 -7.95 -17.82 -2.30
CA VAL A 62 -7.25 -16.69 -2.90
C VAL A 62 -7.13 -16.92 -4.40
N TRP A 63 -7.66 -16.00 -5.20
CA TRP A 63 -7.53 -16.00 -6.65
C TRP A 63 -6.08 -15.71 -7.05
N GLN A 64 -5.55 -16.49 -8.01
CA GLN A 64 -4.17 -16.38 -8.48
C GLN A 64 -4.11 -15.87 -9.92
N PRO A 65 -3.36 -14.77 -10.17
CA PRO A 65 -3.19 -14.24 -11.51
C PRO A 65 -2.54 -15.29 -12.44
N GLY A 66 -3.13 -15.47 -13.62
CA GLY A 66 -2.64 -16.42 -14.64
C GLY A 66 -2.95 -17.89 -14.38
N VAL A 67 -3.44 -18.27 -13.22
CA VAL A 67 -3.86 -19.65 -12.86
C VAL A 67 -5.39 -19.74 -12.83
N ASP A 68 -6.03 -18.85 -12.10
CA ASP A 68 -7.49 -18.81 -11.98
C ASP A 68 -8.09 -17.90 -13.05
N LYS A 69 -9.30 -18.25 -13.49
CA LYS A 69 -10.07 -17.44 -14.45
C LYS A 69 -11.24 -16.81 -13.71
N LEU A 70 -11.45 -15.52 -13.93
CA LEU A 70 -12.69 -14.83 -13.57
C LEU A 70 -13.68 -15.03 -14.71
N GLU A 71 -14.91 -15.47 -14.39
CA GLU A 71 -16.01 -15.52 -15.33
C GLU A 71 -16.64 -14.14 -15.52
N GLU A 72 -17.35 -13.93 -16.62
CA GLU A 72 -17.98 -12.63 -16.89
C GLU A 72 -19.02 -12.30 -15.80
N GLY A 73 -18.80 -11.22 -15.08
CA GLY A 73 -19.65 -10.77 -13.97
C GLY A 73 -19.17 -11.19 -12.57
N GLU A 74 -18.09 -11.96 -12.48
CA GLU A 74 -17.45 -12.21 -11.20
C GLU A 74 -16.49 -11.08 -10.80
N GLU A 75 -16.47 -10.76 -9.52
CA GLU A 75 -15.60 -9.73 -8.94
C GLU A 75 -14.78 -10.34 -7.80
N LEU A 76 -13.51 -9.92 -7.71
CA LEU A 76 -12.65 -10.30 -6.59
C LEU A 76 -13.16 -9.61 -5.33
N GLN A 77 -13.22 -10.36 -4.23
CA GLN A 77 -13.64 -9.84 -2.93
C GLN A 77 -12.58 -10.17 -1.87
N CYS A 78 -12.42 -9.29 -0.90
CA CYS A 78 -11.59 -9.53 0.26
C CYS A 78 -12.38 -10.24 1.37
N ASP A 79 -11.68 -11.05 2.18
CA ASP A 79 -12.23 -11.55 3.44
C ASP A 79 -11.94 -10.51 4.56
N PRO A 80 -12.96 -9.81 5.08
CA PRO A 80 -12.75 -8.81 6.12
C PRO A 80 -12.12 -9.36 7.39
N SER A 81 -12.18 -10.69 7.64
CA SER A 81 -11.58 -11.31 8.82
C SER A 81 -10.04 -11.30 8.80
N ALA A 82 -9.44 -11.12 7.61
CA ALA A 82 -8.00 -11.08 7.41
C ALA A 82 -7.36 -9.73 7.80
N TYR A 83 -8.16 -8.73 8.19
CA TYR A 83 -7.69 -7.38 8.48
C TYR A 83 -7.89 -7.02 9.95
N ASN A 84 -6.95 -6.25 10.51
CA ASN A 84 -7.15 -5.51 11.76
C ASN A 84 -8.02 -4.28 11.54
N SER A 85 -7.87 -3.63 10.37
CA SER A 85 -8.68 -2.50 9.95
C SER A 85 -8.85 -2.55 8.44
N LEU A 86 -10.08 -2.34 7.96
CA LEU A 86 -10.39 -2.23 6.54
C LEU A 86 -11.56 -1.27 6.36
N HIS A 87 -11.33 -0.17 5.66
CA HIS A 87 -12.35 0.84 5.35
C HIS A 87 -12.21 1.31 3.91
N GLY A 88 -13.33 1.28 3.17
CA GLY A 88 -13.43 1.81 1.82
C GLY A 88 -14.18 3.15 1.80
N PHE A 89 -13.82 4.07 0.92
CA PHE A 89 -14.55 5.31 0.72
C PHE A 89 -14.35 5.90 -0.68
N HIS A 90 -15.35 6.68 -1.12
CA HIS A 90 -15.35 7.35 -2.41
C HIS A 90 -15.24 8.86 -2.25
N VAL A 91 -14.63 9.51 -3.24
CA VAL A 91 -14.44 10.98 -3.25
C VAL A 91 -15.14 11.68 -4.41
N GLY A 92 -15.98 10.96 -5.12
CA GLY A 92 -16.80 11.44 -6.24
C GLY A 92 -16.17 11.18 -7.61
N TRP A 93 -14.95 11.62 -7.86
CA TRP A 93 -14.18 11.30 -9.07
C TRP A 93 -13.02 10.36 -8.74
N PRO A 94 -12.62 9.47 -9.66
CA PRO A 94 -11.42 8.67 -9.49
C PRO A 94 -10.19 9.53 -9.21
N CYS A 95 -9.26 9.02 -8.44
CA CYS A 95 -7.99 9.66 -8.15
C CYS A 95 -6.86 8.74 -8.61
N LEU A 96 -6.04 9.22 -9.54
CA LEU A 96 -4.87 8.49 -10.01
C LEU A 96 -3.73 8.52 -8.98
N SER A 97 -3.62 9.63 -8.24
CA SER A 97 -2.53 9.86 -7.32
C SER A 97 -2.99 10.58 -6.06
N PHE A 98 -2.37 10.22 -4.95
CA PHE A 98 -2.55 10.81 -3.63
C PHE A 98 -1.23 10.81 -2.85
N ASP A 99 -1.21 11.46 -1.68
CA ASP A 99 -0.11 11.38 -0.72
C ASP A 99 -0.62 11.51 0.71
N ILE A 100 0.07 10.87 1.65
CA ILE A 100 -0.26 10.91 3.07
C ILE A 100 0.46 12.09 3.73
N LEU A 101 -0.29 12.96 4.36
CA LEU A 101 0.26 14.15 5.01
C LEU A 101 0.72 13.83 6.42
N GLY A 102 1.99 14.12 6.71
CA GLY A 102 2.51 14.05 8.07
C GLY A 102 1.76 15.01 9.00
N ASP A 103 1.32 14.50 10.14
CA ASP A 103 0.58 15.25 11.15
C ASP A 103 1.36 15.39 12.47
N LYS A 104 0.76 16.09 13.45
CA LYS A 104 1.35 16.31 14.78
C LYS A 104 0.74 15.42 15.87
N LEU A 105 -0.01 14.37 15.49
CA LEU A 105 -0.69 13.48 16.42
C LEU A 105 0.23 12.44 17.05
N GLY A 106 1.46 12.35 16.58
CA GLY A 106 2.49 11.45 17.10
C GLY A 106 3.05 10.50 16.05
N LEU A 107 4.22 9.94 16.36
CA LEU A 107 4.87 8.90 15.57
C LEU A 107 4.54 7.52 16.15
N ASN A 108 4.55 6.49 15.31
CA ASN A 108 4.32 5.10 15.70
C ASN A 108 3.02 4.88 16.49
N ARG A 109 1.93 5.42 15.98
CA ARG A 109 0.60 5.29 16.60
C ARG A 109 0.06 3.88 16.38
N THR A 110 -0.21 3.15 17.47
CA THR A 110 -0.71 1.76 17.44
C THR A 110 -2.14 1.63 17.98
N GLU A 111 -2.61 2.63 18.73
CA GLU A 111 -3.92 2.61 19.37
C GLU A 111 -5.03 3.11 18.47
N PHE A 112 -6.09 2.33 18.33
CA PHE A 112 -7.31 2.73 17.63
C PHE A 112 -8.24 3.58 18.54
N PRO A 113 -9.08 4.45 17.97
CA PRO A 113 -9.21 4.79 16.55
C PRO A 113 -8.13 5.75 16.07
N HIS A 114 -7.73 5.60 14.81
CA HIS A 114 -6.77 6.50 14.20
C HIS A 114 -7.41 7.72 13.53
N THR A 115 -6.62 8.78 13.42
CA THR A 115 -6.90 9.94 12.56
C THR A 115 -5.73 10.13 11.61
N LEU A 116 -6.02 10.38 10.34
CA LEU A 116 -5.01 10.62 9.30
C LEU A 116 -5.41 11.77 8.38
N TYR A 117 -4.42 12.31 7.70
CA TYR A 117 -4.59 13.36 6.71
C TYR A 117 -3.97 12.94 5.39
N MET A 118 -4.65 13.26 4.28
CA MET A 118 -4.15 12.97 2.94
C MET A 118 -4.53 14.05 1.95
N VAL A 119 -3.80 14.12 0.85
CA VAL A 119 -4.09 14.94 -0.31
C VAL A 119 -4.25 14.04 -1.52
N ALA A 120 -5.26 14.30 -2.38
CA ALA A 120 -5.50 13.53 -3.59
C ALA A 120 -5.94 14.43 -4.73
N GLY A 121 -5.61 14.06 -5.96
CA GLY A 121 -6.00 14.75 -7.17
C GLY A 121 -7.03 13.98 -7.98
N THR A 122 -8.07 14.65 -8.49
CA THR A 122 -9.15 14.02 -9.24
C THR A 122 -8.87 13.89 -10.73
N GLN A 123 -9.57 12.92 -11.35
CA GLN A 123 -9.57 12.63 -12.79
C GLN A 123 -10.99 12.75 -13.34
N ALA A 124 -11.51 13.99 -13.40
CA ALA A 124 -12.82 14.25 -13.98
C ALA A 124 -12.72 14.42 -15.50
N GLU A 125 -13.73 13.96 -16.23
CA GLU A 125 -13.79 14.08 -17.70
C GLU A 125 -13.61 15.51 -18.23
N LYS A 126 -14.06 16.50 -17.47
CA LYS A 126 -13.95 17.91 -17.87
C LYS A 126 -12.95 18.63 -17.01
N ALA A 127 -11.93 19.22 -17.64
CA ALA A 127 -10.84 19.92 -16.97
C ALA A 127 -11.27 20.85 -15.80
N PRO A 128 -12.36 21.67 -15.90
CA PRO A 128 -12.78 22.56 -14.82
C PRO A 128 -13.43 21.84 -13.62
N LEU A 129 -13.76 20.55 -13.73
CA LEU A 129 -14.37 19.78 -12.64
C LEU A 129 -13.32 19.11 -11.74
N ASN A 130 -12.06 19.17 -12.15
CA ASN A 130 -10.97 18.62 -11.37
C ASN A 130 -10.64 19.48 -10.15
N SER A 131 -10.14 18.82 -9.13
CA SER A 131 -9.78 19.43 -7.86
C SER A 131 -8.68 18.67 -7.14
N ILE A 132 -7.96 19.38 -6.29
CA ILE A 132 -7.13 18.79 -5.24
C ILE A 132 -8.00 18.71 -3.99
N GLY A 133 -8.21 17.52 -3.46
CA GLY A 133 -8.90 17.25 -2.21
C GLY A 133 -7.92 17.11 -1.06
N LEU A 134 -8.19 17.80 0.04
CA LEU A 134 -7.52 17.62 1.33
C LEU A 134 -8.50 16.93 2.26
N PHE A 135 -8.08 15.81 2.82
CA PHE A 135 -8.92 14.94 3.64
C PHE A 135 -8.39 14.85 5.05
N LYS A 136 -9.29 14.93 6.02
CA LYS A 136 -9.11 14.46 7.39
C LYS A 136 -10.05 13.29 7.58
N ILE A 137 -9.49 12.13 7.86
CA ILE A 137 -10.23 10.90 8.10
C ILE A 137 -9.99 10.52 9.55
N SER A 138 -11.03 10.57 10.35
CA SER A 138 -10.99 10.26 11.78
C SER A 138 -11.89 9.07 12.09
N ASN A 139 -11.78 8.55 13.30
CA ASN A 139 -12.49 7.36 13.73
C ASN A 139 -12.21 6.12 12.85
N VAL A 140 -10.98 6.00 12.36
CA VAL A 140 -10.54 4.77 11.66
C VAL A 140 -10.36 3.70 12.72
N SER A 141 -11.36 2.82 12.85
CA SER A 141 -11.43 1.79 13.89
C SER A 141 -10.73 0.50 13.48
N GLY A 142 -10.23 -0.22 14.48
CA GLY A 142 -9.80 -1.61 14.35
C GLY A 142 -10.89 -2.56 14.81
N LYS A 143 -10.87 -3.80 14.34
CA LYS A 143 -11.73 -4.85 14.87
C LYS A 143 -11.27 -5.22 16.28
N ARG A 144 -12.13 -5.00 17.28
CA ARG A 144 -11.93 -5.59 18.61
C ARG A 144 -12.03 -7.10 18.49
N ARG A 145 -10.91 -7.78 18.56
CA ARG A 145 -10.88 -9.22 18.80
C ARG A 145 -10.72 -9.42 20.30
N ASP A 146 -11.81 -9.41 21.04
CA ASP A 146 -11.83 -9.86 22.42
C ASP A 146 -11.55 -11.35 22.43
N VAL A 147 -10.27 -11.70 22.56
CA VAL A 147 -9.87 -13.06 22.95
C VAL A 147 -10.04 -13.17 24.45
N VAL A 148 -11.28 -13.24 24.91
CA VAL A 148 -11.56 -13.73 26.24
C VAL A 148 -11.61 -15.26 26.16
N PRO A 149 -10.69 -16.00 26.79
CA PRO A 149 -10.86 -17.44 26.95
C PRO A 149 -12.12 -17.66 27.79
N LYS A 150 -13.19 -18.18 27.19
CA LYS A 150 -14.31 -18.69 27.97
C LYS A 150 -13.79 -19.81 28.87
N THR A 151 -13.53 -19.53 30.12
CA THR A 151 -13.37 -20.50 31.16
C THR A 151 -14.67 -21.30 31.24
N VAL A 152 -14.59 -22.57 30.89
CA VAL A 152 -15.68 -23.53 31.09
C VAL A 152 -15.84 -23.70 32.59
N VAL A 153 -16.81 -23.05 33.16
CA VAL A 153 -17.31 -23.39 34.50
C VAL A 153 -18.28 -24.55 34.32
N ASN A 154 -17.86 -25.74 34.74
CA ASN A 154 -18.76 -26.87 34.91
C ASN A 154 -19.69 -26.55 36.10
N GLY A 155 -20.96 -26.46 35.81
CA GLY A 155 -22.03 -26.40 36.81
C GLY A 155 -23.25 -27.11 36.23
N ASP A 156 -23.59 -28.23 36.84
CA ASP A 156 -24.80 -29.01 36.61
C ASP A 156 -26.08 -28.19 36.88
N ASP A 157 -27.11 -28.60 36.18
CA ASP A 157 -28.53 -28.63 36.53
C ASP A 157 -29.51 -27.76 35.73
N ALA A 158 -30.47 -28.54 35.20
CA ALA A 158 -31.92 -28.35 35.04
C ALA A 158 -32.45 -27.54 33.83
N MET A 159 -33.07 -28.30 32.95
CA MET A 159 -34.37 -28.20 32.29
C MET A 159 -35.08 -26.84 32.23
N GLU A 160 -35.47 -26.40 31.02
CA GLU A 160 -36.80 -26.51 30.45
C GLU A 160 -36.83 -26.01 29.01
N ASP A 161 -37.75 -26.64 28.23
CA ASP A 161 -38.05 -26.38 26.82
C ASP A 161 -38.69 -25.00 26.64
N GLU A 162 -38.41 -24.36 25.48
CA GLU A 162 -39.51 -23.83 24.62
C GLU A 162 -38.91 -23.45 23.25
N ASP A 163 -39.66 -23.83 22.23
CA ASP A 163 -39.50 -23.51 20.82
C ASP A 163 -39.58 -21.99 20.60
N ASP A 164 -38.77 -21.46 19.68
CA ASP A 164 -39.24 -20.45 18.74
C ASP A 164 -38.22 -20.18 17.59
N GLU A 165 -38.74 -20.26 16.48
CA GLU A 165 -38.65 -19.78 15.10
C GLU A 165 -37.36 -19.01 14.69
N ASP A 166 -36.79 -19.57 13.61
CA ASP A 166 -35.73 -18.97 12.76
C ASP A 166 -36.21 -17.64 12.15
N GLU A 167 -35.59 -16.54 12.49
CA GLU A 167 -35.46 -15.39 11.63
C GLU A 167 -33.99 -15.12 11.38
N ASP A 168 -33.54 -15.43 10.14
CA ASP A 168 -32.31 -14.92 9.54
C ASP A 168 -32.37 -13.40 9.50
N SER A 169 -31.81 -12.75 10.50
CA SER A 169 -31.47 -11.35 10.42
C SER A 169 -29.96 -11.24 10.49
N ASP A 170 -29.37 -10.83 9.39
CA ASP A 170 -28.04 -10.20 9.31
C ASP A 170 -28.04 -9.02 10.29
N SER A 171 -27.83 -9.31 11.57
CA SER A 171 -27.61 -8.27 12.57
C SER A 171 -26.14 -7.96 12.61
N ASP A 172 -25.75 -6.84 12.01
CA ASP A 172 -24.61 -6.06 12.46
C ASP A 172 -24.67 -6.06 14.01
N GLU A 173 -23.74 -6.76 14.65
CA GLU A 173 -23.58 -6.67 16.10
C GLU A 173 -23.18 -5.24 16.45
N GLU A 174 -24.18 -4.39 16.65
CA GLU A 174 -24.02 -3.10 17.31
C GLU A 174 -23.42 -3.38 18.70
N SER A 175 -22.18 -2.98 18.89
CA SER A 175 -21.56 -2.97 20.20
C SER A 175 -22.41 -2.11 21.14
N GLU A 176 -22.70 -2.62 22.35
CA GLU A 176 -23.52 -1.94 23.38
C GLU A 176 -23.01 -0.54 23.82
N ASP A 177 -21.91 -0.07 23.29
CA ASP A 177 -21.33 1.27 23.52
C ASP A 177 -21.68 2.31 22.45
N GLY A 178 -22.69 2.18 21.64
CA GLY A 178 -23.30 3.23 20.80
C GLY A 178 -22.35 4.14 19.99
N ALA A 179 -21.05 3.85 19.93
CA ALA A 179 -20.08 4.61 19.16
C ALA A 179 -20.03 4.05 17.73
N SER A 180 -20.37 4.87 16.74
CA SER A 180 -20.24 4.52 15.33
C SER A 180 -18.81 4.04 15.03
N THR A 181 -18.69 2.86 14.41
CA THR A 181 -17.39 2.29 13.98
C THR A 181 -16.97 2.80 12.61
N THR A 182 -17.80 3.61 11.94
CA THR A 182 -17.52 4.12 10.61
C THR A 182 -16.58 5.33 10.66
N PRO A 183 -15.61 5.43 9.73
CA PRO A 183 -14.75 6.60 9.62
C PRO A 183 -15.52 7.87 9.31
N ILE A 184 -15.09 8.97 9.90
CA ILE A 184 -15.62 10.30 9.63
C ILE A 184 -14.69 10.99 8.64
N ILE A 185 -15.22 11.31 7.46
CA ILE A 185 -14.45 11.92 6.37
C ILE A 185 -14.82 13.40 6.26
N GLN A 186 -13.84 14.26 6.44
CA GLN A 186 -13.94 15.70 6.21
C GLN A 186 -13.06 16.07 5.01
N VAL A 187 -13.60 16.83 4.06
CA VAL A 187 -12.88 17.20 2.84
C VAL A 187 -12.96 18.71 2.58
N ARG A 188 -11.84 19.25 2.10
CA ARG A 188 -11.78 20.60 1.48
C ARG A 188 -11.20 20.43 0.09
N ARG A 189 -11.87 21.03 -0.89
CA ARG A 189 -11.47 20.93 -2.30
C ARG A 189 -10.96 22.27 -2.80
N VAL A 190 -9.86 22.23 -3.54
CA VAL A 190 -9.26 23.35 -4.24
C VAL A 190 -9.40 23.09 -5.75
N ALA A 191 -9.94 24.05 -6.49
CA ALA A 191 -10.10 23.91 -7.94
C ALA A 191 -8.74 23.73 -8.62
N HIS A 192 -8.66 22.73 -9.49
CA HIS A 192 -7.50 22.42 -10.31
C HIS A 192 -7.92 22.34 -11.77
N HIS A 193 -7.14 22.95 -12.65
CA HIS A 193 -7.46 22.93 -14.08
C HIS A 193 -6.76 21.75 -14.77
N GLY A 194 -7.53 20.76 -15.17
CA GLY A 194 -7.06 19.50 -15.76
C GLY A 194 -6.98 18.37 -14.76
N CYS A 195 -6.82 17.17 -15.26
CA CYS A 195 -6.62 15.96 -14.45
C CYS A 195 -5.30 16.04 -13.67
N VAL A 196 -5.30 15.52 -12.45
CA VAL A 196 -4.09 15.45 -11.63
C VAL A 196 -3.46 14.08 -11.84
N ASN A 197 -2.38 14.01 -12.64
CA ASN A 197 -1.69 12.76 -12.92
C ASN A 197 -0.82 12.30 -11.74
N ARG A 198 -0.20 13.24 -11.04
CA ARG A 198 0.62 12.97 -9.84
C ARG A 198 0.50 14.10 -8.84
N ILE A 199 0.45 13.75 -7.55
CA ILE A 199 0.49 14.72 -6.44
C ILE A 199 1.45 14.22 -5.37
N ARG A 200 2.28 15.13 -4.81
CA ARG A 200 3.23 14.81 -3.73
C ARG A 200 3.31 15.95 -2.74
N ALA A 201 3.29 15.62 -1.46
CA ALA A 201 3.50 16.55 -0.37
C ALA A 201 4.99 16.67 -0.03
N MET A 202 5.44 17.86 0.33
CA MET A 202 6.84 18.06 0.75
C MET A 202 7.06 17.43 2.14
N PRO A 203 8.00 16.49 2.29
CA PRO A 203 8.21 15.77 3.56
C PRO A 203 8.48 16.70 4.75
N GLN A 204 9.21 17.81 4.54
CA GLN A 204 9.57 18.76 5.60
C GLN A 204 8.44 19.72 5.94
N ASN A 205 7.52 19.98 5.00
CA ASN A 205 6.40 20.90 5.14
C ASN A 205 5.14 20.30 4.47
N PRO A 206 4.41 19.39 5.12
CA PRO A 206 3.30 18.64 4.50
C PRO A 206 2.15 19.48 3.97
N HIS A 207 2.07 20.75 4.35
CA HIS A 207 1.10 21.70 3.79
C HIS A 207 1.50 22.24 2.40
N ILE A 208 2.74 22.01 1.95
CA ILE A 208 3.18 22.33 0.60
C ILE A 208 3.08 21.05 -0.23
N CYS A 209 2.32 21.09 -1.32
CA CYS A 209 2.23 19.99 -2.25
C CYS A 209 2.48 20.44 -3.69
N VAL A 210 2.85 19.48 -4.52
CA VAL A 210 3.03 19.67 -5.96
C VAL A 210 2.06 18.78 -6.71
N SER A 211 1.43 19.28 -7.77
CA SER A 211 0.64 18.51 -8.71
C SER A 211 1.23 18.57 -10.11
N TRP A 212 1.13 17.48 -10.86
CA TRP A 212 1.36 17.46 -12.31
C TRP A 212 0.03 17.20 -13.01
N ALA A 213 -0.32 18.13 -13.92
CA ALA A 213 -1.56 18.07 -14.68
C ALA A 213 -1.37 17.39 -16.05
N ASP A 214 -2.47 16.84 -16.59
CA ASP A 214 -2.56 16.37 -17.98
C ASP A 214 -2.20 17.44 -19.03
N SER A 215 -2.29 18.70 -18.65
CA SER A 215 -1.86 19.84 -19.48
C SER A 215 -0.35 20.07 -19.53
N GLY A 216 0.46 19.22 -18.87
CA GLY A 216 1.91 19.39 -18.77
C GLY A 216 2.35 20.43 -17.74
N HIS A 217 1.43 21.02 -16.98
CA HIS A 217 1.78 21.99 -15.94
C HIS A 217 2.14 21.28 -14.63
N VAL A 218 3.25 21.72 -14.03
CA VAL A 218 3.64 21.35 -12.66
C VAL A 218 3.36 22.54 -11.76
N GLN A 219 2.50 22.36 -10.75
CA GLN A 219 2.01 23.43 -9.88
C GLN A 219 2.31 23.14 -8.43
N VAL A 220 2.83 24.13 -7.72
CA VAL A 220 3.09 24.06 -6.27
C VAL A 220 2.05 24.87 -5.51
N TRP A 221 1.56 24.29 -4.44
CA TRP A 221 0.43 24.79 -3.66
C TRP A 221 0.80 24.92 -2.18
N ASP A 222 0.32 25.98 -1.54
CA ASP A 222 0.30 26.11 -0.08
C ASP A 222 -1.11 25.83 0.45
N MET A 223 -1.28 24.67 1.04
CA MET A 223 -2.56 24.21 1.59
C MET A 223 -2.74 24.48 3.08
N SER A 224 -1.86 25.27 3.70
CA SER A 224 -1.83 25.52 5.15
C SER A 224 -3.17 26.02 5.70
N SER A 225 -3.80 26.99 5.03
CA SER A 225 -5.10 27.54 5.47
C SER A 225 -6.23 26.51 5.42
N HIS A 226 -6.20 25.61 4.43
CA HIS A 226 -7.21 24.56 4.28
C HIS A 226 -7.01 23.43 5.30
N LEU A 227 -5.76 23.06 5.58
CA LEU A 227 -5.43 22.05 6.60
C LEU A 227 -5.75 22.53 8.01
N ASN A 228 -5.45 23.80 8.32
CA ASN A 228 -5.82 24.39 9.61
C ASN A 228 -7.35 24.39 9.80
N ALA A 229 -8.10 24.76 8.78
CA ALA A 229 -9.55 24.73 8.84
C ALA A 229 -10.13 23.31 9.00
N LEU A 230 -9.48 22.28 8.43
CA LEU A 230 -9.85 20.87 8.67
C LEU A 230 -9.48 20.41 10.08
N ALA A 231 -8.34 20.85 10.60
CA ALA A 231 -7.91 20.51 11.96
C ALA A 231 -8.85 21.07 13.02
N GLU A 232 -9.32 22.31 12.82
CA GLU A 232 -10.23 23.03 13.74
C GLU A 232 -11.70 22.59 13.62
N SER A 233 -12.06 21.87 12.56
CA SER A 233 -13.43 21.43 12.33
C SER A 233 -13.78 20.27 13.25
N GLU A 234 -14.70 20.46 14.20
CA GLU A 234 -15.28 19.44 15.05
C GLU A 234 -16.61 18.91 14.48
N THR A 235 -17.12 19.48 13.40
CA THR A 235 -18.43 19.11 12.85
C THR A 235 -18.32 17.85 12.01
N GLU A 236 -19.22 16.91 12.26
CA GLU A 236 -19.48 15.72 11.44
C GLU A 236 -19.52 16.08 9.95
N GLY A 237 -18.87 15.23 9.16
CA GLY A 237 -18.69 15.44 7.74
C GLY A 237 -19.97 15.80 7.00
N LYS A 238 -20.05 17.00 6.51
CA LYS A 238 -20.97 17.27 5.42
C LYS A 238 -20.41 16.57 4.21
N ASP A 239 -21.20 15.61 3.72
CA ASP A 239 -21.08 14.91 2.46
C ASP A 239 -20.23 15.69 1.44
N GLY A 240 -19.29 15.01 0.78
CA GLY A 240 -18.26 15.56 -0.13
C GLY A 240 -18.74 16.46 -1.29
N THR A 241 -19.87 17.10 -1.16
CA THR A 241 -20.52 17.98 -2.14
C THR A 241 -20.13 19.46 -2.03
N SER A 242 -19.24 19.82 -1.08
CA SER A 242 -18.79 21.22 -0.97
C SER A 242 -18.06 21.65 -2.26
N PRO A 243 -18.43 22.83 -2.82
CA PRO A 243 -17.81 23.32 -4.04
C PRO A 243 -16.30 23.55 -3.84
N ALA A 244 -15.54 23.28 -4.91
CA ALA A 244 -14.10 23.54 -4.89
C ALA A 244 -13.85 25.05 -4.72
N LEU A 245 -12.89 25.37 -3.84
CA LEU A 245 -12.49 26.73 -3.55
C LEU A 245 -11.46 27.20 -4.58
N ASN A 246 -11.56 28.44 -5.02
CA ASN A 246 -10.53 29.04 -5.86
C ASN A 246 -9.32 29.38 -4.98
N HIS A 247 -8.20 28.78 -5.31
CA HIS A 247 -6.90 29.01 -4.67
C HIS A 247 -5.83 29.04 -5.78
N ALA A 248 -4.99 30.04 -5.77
CA ALA A 248 -3.93 30.14 -6.78
C ALA A 248 -2.71 29.31 -6.34
N PRO A 249 -2.05 28.59 -7.24
CA PRO A 249 -0.78 27.94 -6.92
C PRO A 249 0.29 28.99 -6.62
N LEU A 250 1.23 28.65 -5.73
CA LEU A 250 2.41 29.47 -5.43
C LEU A 250 3.28 29.63 -6.68
N VAL A 251 3.39 28.55 -7.44
CA VAL A 251 4.18 28.50 -8.66
C VAL A 251 3.48 27.64 -9.69
N ASN A 252 3.57 28.06 -10.95
CA ASN A 252 3.13 27.30 -12.11
C ASN A 252 4.30 27.17 -13.08
N PHE A 253 4.79 25.96 -13.25
CA PHE A 253 5.83 25.62 -14.21
C PHE A 253 5.19 25.02 -15.47
N SER A 254 5.46 25.61 -16.64
CA SER A 254 4.91 25.22 -17.95
C SER A 254 6.00 24.82 -18.94
N GLY A 255 7.11 24.28 -18.44
CA GLY A 255 8.25 23.90 -19.27
C GLY A 255 8.13 22.55 -19.95
N HIS A 256 7.25 21.68 -19.44
CA HIS A 256 6.94 20.40 -20.10
C HIS A 256 6.02 20.60 -21.29
N LYS A 257 6.19 19.79 -22.32
CA LYS A 257 5.38 19.82 -23.54
C LYS A 257 4.21 18.85 -23.52
N ASP A 258 4.35 17.82 -22.69
CA ASP A 258 3.40 16.72 -22.57
C ASP A 258 3.07 16.50 -21.08
N GLU A 259 2.04 15.71 -20.82
CA GLU A 259 1.74 15.20 -19.49
C GLU A 259 2.88 14.35 -18.94
N GLY A 260 2.89 14.13 -17.63
CA GLY A 260 3.88 13.28 -16.99
C GLY A 260 3.46 12.88 -15.59
N TYR A 261 4.25 11.96 -15.02
CA TYR A 261 3.95 11.32 -13.72
C TYR A 261 5.13 11.43 -12.74
N ALA A 262 6.34 11.56 -13.24
CA ALA A 262 7.57 11.49 -12.45
C ALA A 262 7.88 12.79 -11.70
N ILE A 263 7.47 12.88 -10.43
CA ILE A 263 7.71 14.03 -9.53
C ILE A 263 8.15 13.50 -8.17
N ASP A 264 9.18 14.11 -7.59
CA ASP A 264 9.53 13.84 -6.20
C ASP A 264 10.22 15.03 -5.50
N TRP A 265 9.91 15.20 -4.21
CA TRP A 265 10.54 16.15 -3.33
C TRP A 265 11.80 15.58 -2.69
N SER A 266 12.88 16.34 -2.66
CA SER A 266 14.10 15.93 -1.94
C SER A 266 13.82 15.74 -0.44
N PRO A 267 14.04 14.55 0.13
CA PRO A 267 13.92 14.36 1.57
C PRO A 267 15.03 15.06 2.37
N ALA A 268 16.16 15.35 1.74
CA ALA A 268 17.32 15.96 2.37
C ALA A 268 17.34 17.49 2.27
N THR A 269 16.66 18.07 1.27
CA THR A 269 16.70 19.52 1.01
C THR A 269 15.29 20.06 0.81
N ALA A 270 14.80 20.81 1.79
CA ALA A 270 13.48 21.41 1.72
C ALA A 270 13.32 22.33 0.49
N GLY A 271 12.19 22.23 -0.20
CA GLY A 271 11.85 23.02 -1.38
C GLY A 271 12.57 22.61 -2.66
N ARG A 272 13.35 21.51 -2.65
CA ARG A 272 13.97 20.97 -3.85
C ARG A 272 13.09 19.92 -4.48
N LEU A 273 12.63 20.19 -5.70
CA LEU A 273 11.72 19.35 -6.48
C LEU A 273 12.41 18.86 -7.74
N LEU A 274 12.15 17.63 -8.14
CA LEU A 274 12.42 17.11 -9.48
C LEU A 274 11.11 16.83 -10.22
N SER A 275 11.14 17.01 -11.53
CA SER A 275 10.13 16.52 -12.46
C SER A 275 10.82 15.94 -13.69
N ALA A 276 10.20 15.04 -14.44
CA ALA A 276 10.84 14.22 -15.49
C ALA A 276 11.62 14.98 -16.57
N SER A 277 11.43 16.28 -16.71
CA SER A 277 12.16 17.09 -17.69
C SER A 277 12.84 18.33 -17.10
N GLY A 278 13.14 18.36 -15.81
CA GLY A 278 13.89 19.48 -15.27
C GLY A 278 13.88 19.62 -13.75
N SER A 279 14.81 20.39 -13.22
CA SER A 279 14.85 20.74 -11.80
C SER A 279 14.06 22.04 -11.55
N TRP A 280 13.59 22.21 -10.34
CA TRP A 280 12.87 23.40 -9.87
C TRP A 280 13.69 24.71 -9.92
N THR A 281 14.99 24.67 -9.74
CA THR A 281 15.89 25.69 -10.27
C THR A 281 15.87 25.49 -11.77
N VAL A 282 15.20 26.39 -12.49
CA VAL A 282 15.12 26.36 -13.95
C VAL A 282 16.54 26.24 -14.51
N ASP A 283 17.01 25.02 -14.58
CA ASP A 283 18.24 24.71 -15.29
C ASP A 283 17.89 24.76 -16.78
N PRO A 284 18.43 25.71 -17.52
CA PRO A 284 18.11 25.84 -18.94
C PRO A 284 18.56 24.62 -19.77
N ILE A 285 19.30 23.71 -19.17
CA ILE A 285 19.79 22.49 -19.81
C ILE A 285 19.16 21.27 -19.14
N PRO A 286 18.24 20.54 -19.78
CA PRO A 286 17.63 19.36 -19.23
C PRO A 286 18.64 18.24 -18.99
N LEU A 287 18.34 17.35 -18.05
CA LEU A 287 19.06 16.09 -17.90
C LEU A 287 18.71 15.18 -19.08
N THR A 288 19.69 14.51 -19.64
CA THR A 288 19.52 13.65 -20.83
C THR A 288 20.17 12.30 -20.58
N GLY A 289 19.47 11.20 -20.86
CA GLY A 289 20.02 9.86 -20.66
C GLY A 289 19.08 8.74 -21.05
N HIS A 290 17.81 8.83 -20.70
CA HIS A 290 16.82 7.89 -21.19
C HIS A 290 16.50 8.12 -22.66
N THR A 291 16.11 7.04 -23.36
CA THR A 291 15.76 7.06 -24.77
C THR A 291 14.24 7.05 -25.03
N ALA A 292 13.45 6.92 -23.95
CA ALA A 292 12.00 6.93 -23.96
C ALA A 292 11.46 7.71 -22.75
N SER A 293 10.13 7.72 -22.54
CA SER A 293 9.48 8.42 -21.44
C SER A 293 10.02 8.00 -20.08
N VAL A 294 10.11 8.93 -19.16
CA VAL A 294 10.45 8.70 -17.75
C VAL A 294 9.14 8.60 -16.96
N GLU A 295 8.87 7.43 -16.42
CA GLU A 295 7.61 7.11 -15.76
C GLU A 295 7.63 7.44 -14.27
N ASP A 296 8.77 7.24 -13.61
CA ASP A 296 8.92 7.55 -12.19
C ASP A 296 10.34 8.01 -11.85
N LEU A 297 10.46 8.75 -10.75
CA LEU A 297 11.74 9.18 -10.19
C LEU A 297 11.66 9.33 -8.67
N GLN A 298 12.79 9.06 -8.01
CA GLN A 298 12.91 9.24 -6.57
C GLN A 298 14.29 9.77 -6.17
N TRP A 299 14.29 10.73 -5.23
CA TRP A 299 15.51 11.14 -4.56
C TRP A 299 16.05 10.04 -3.65
N SER A 300 17.38 9.95 -3.58
CA SER A 300 18.02 9.09 -2.61
C SER A 300 17.64 9.50 -1.18
N PRO A 301 17.26 8.55 -0.33
CA PRO A 301 16.99 8.84 1.08
C PRO A 301 18.23 9.20 1.88
N ALA A 302 19.43 8.82 1.40
CA ALA A 302 20.71 9.00 2.09
C ALA A 302 21.58 10.12 1.51
N GLU A 303 21.48 10.37 0.18
CA GLU A 303 22.36 11.32 -0.52
C GLU A 303 21.57 12.47 -1.14
N ALA A 304 21.77 13.69 -0.63
CA ALA A 304 21.02 14.88 -1.01
C ALA A 304 21.11 15.28 -2.50
N ASN A 305 22.11 14.78 -3.24
CA ASN A 305 22.34 15.14 -4.63
C ASN A 305 22.19 13.97 -5.61
N VAL A 306 21.71 12.84 -5.14
CA VAL A 306 21.51 11.62 -5.93
C VAL A 306 20.01 11.33 -6.05
N PHE A 307 19.59 10.90 -7.24
CA PHE A 307 18.25 10.40 -7.49
C PHE A 307 18.26 9.27 -8.51
N ALA A 308 17.22 8.48 -8.53
CA ALA A 308 16.96 7.43 -9.52
C ALA A 308 15.80 7.85 -10.42
N SER A 309 15.80 7.38 -11.65
CA SER A 309 14.66 7.45 -12.57
C SER A 309 14.49 6.13 -13.31
N CYS A 310 13.27 5.80 -13.68
CA CYS A 310 12.96 4.66 -14.53
C CYS A 310 12.23 5.09 -15.80
N SER A 311 12.26 4.24 -16.82
CA SER A 311 11.78 4.61 -18.16
C SER A 311 11.18 3.42 -18.91
N VAL A 312 10.34 3.76 -19.89
CA VAL A 312 9.82 2.88 -20.95
C VAL A 312 10.96 2.18 -21.72
N ASP A 313 12.18 2.72 -21.73
CA ASP A 313 13.33 2.03 -22.31
C ASP A 313 13.81 0.79 -21.54
N GLY A 314 13.13 0.45 -20.43
CA GLY A 314 13.39 -0.70 -19.57
C GLY A 314 14.61 -0.52 -18.67
N THR A 315 15.14 0.68 -18.56
CA THR A 315 16.32 0.99 -17.76
C THR A 315 15.99 1.81 -16.51
N ILE A 316 16.85 1.67 -15.50
CA ILE A 316 16.92 2.56 -14.36
C ILE A 316 18.23 3.34 -14.46
N ALA A 317 18.17 4.65 -14.25
CA ALA A 317 19.31 5.54 -14.25
C ALA A 317 19.51 6.17 -12.87
N LEU A 318 20.76 6.19 -12.40
CA LEU A 318 21.19 6.90 -11.21
C LEU A 318 21.89 8.19 -11.60
N TRP A 319 21.51 9.27 -10.98
CA TRP A 319 21.95 10.61 -11.29
C TRP A 319 22.64 11.25 -10.09
N ASP A 320 23.74 11.93 -10.32
CA ASP A 320 24.37 12.84 -9.37
C ASP A 320 24.39 14.24 -9.98
N VAL A 321 23.58 15.14 -9.47
CA VAL A 321 23.43 16.50 -10.01
C VAL A 321 24.71 17.34 -9.91
N ARG A 322 25.72 16.89 -9.16
CA ARG A 322 27.04 17.54 -9.05
C ARG A 322 27.97 17.19 -10.22
N VAL A 323 27.76 16.01 -10.82
CA VAL A 323 28.70 15.45 -11.80
C VAL A 323 28.38 15.90 -13.23
N GLY A 324 27.10 16.11 -13.54
CA GLY A 324 26.75 16.51 -14.92
C GLY A 324 25.26 16.31 -15.25
N LYS A 325 24.98 16.37 -16.55
CA LYS A 325 23.62 16.29 -17.11
C LYS A 325 23.30 14.90 -17.68
N THR A 326 24.19 13.96 -17.56
CA THR A 326 24.01 12.55 -17.96
C THR A 326 24.01 11.67 -16.71
N PRO A 327 23.38 10.49 -16.79
CA PRO A 327 23.39 9.55 -15.66
C PRO A 327 24.83 9.22 -15.22
N ALA A 328 25.02 9.16 -13.93
CA ALA A 328 26.25 8.63 -13.35
C ALA A 328 26.37 7.12 -13.63
N LEU A 329 25.23 6.44 -13.67
CA LEU A 329 25.11 5.03 -13.95
C LEU A 329 23.72 4.74 -14.56
N SER A 330 23.64 3.77 -15.48
CA SER A 330 22.37 3.25 -15.99
C SER A 330 22.49 1.73 -16.19
N PHE A 331 21.42 1.00 -15.91
CA PHE A 331 21.37 -0.45 -16.09
C PHE A 331 20.01 -0.91 -16.56
N LYS A 332 19.97 -2.05 -17.26
CA LYS A 332 18.73 -2.69 -17.70
C LYS A 332 18.10 -3.41 -16.52
N ALA A 333 16.93 -2.94 -16.09
CA ALA A 333 16.18 -3.50 -14.96
C ALA A 333 15.20 -4.58 -15.41
N HIS A 334 14.42 -4.30 -16.46
CA HIS A 334 13.41 -5.20 -17.03
C HIS A 334 13.50 -5.28 -18.55
N ASN A 335 12.84 -6.27 -19.14
CA ASN A 335 12.74 -6.39 -20.60
C ASN A 335 11.61 -5.57 -21.18
N ALA A 336 10.61 -5.24 -20.38
CA ALA A 336 9.50 -4.34 -20.67
C ALA A 336 9.71 -2.97 -20.00
N ASP A 337 8.73 -2.10 -20.14
CA ASP A 337 8.70 -0.76 -19.55
C ASP A 337 8.85 -0.82 -18.03
N VAL A 338 9.60 0.10 -17.44
CA VAL A 338 9.68 0.24 -15.98
C VAL A 338 8.80 1.40 -15.56
N ASN A 339 7.67 1.06 -14.93
CA ASN A 339 6.63 2.01 -14.62
C ASN A 339 6.86 2.75 -13.30
N VAL A 340 7.42 2.05 -12.30
CA VAL A 340 7.55 2.56 -10.94
C VAL A 340 8.83 2.08 -10.29
N ILE A 341 9.36 2.90 -9.37
CA ILE A 341 10.49 2.56 -8.51
C ILE A 341 10.19 2.94 -7.06
N SER A 342 10.83 2.24 -6.14
CA SER A 342 10.81 2.59 -4.73
C SER A 342 12.18 2.40 -4.11
N TRP A 343 12.71 3.48 -3.54
CA TRP A 343 14.00 3.45 -2.85
C TRP A 343 13.79 3.16 -1.38
N ASN A 344 14.44 2.13 -0.87
CA ASN A 344 14.31 1.74 0.53
C ASN A 344 14.94 2.80 1.46
N ARG A 345 14.10 3.38 2.32
CA ARG A 345 14.55 4.45 3.25
C ARG A 345 15.36 3.92 4.42
N LEU A 346 15.15 2.67 4.82
CA LEU A 346 15.82 2.00 5.93
C LEU A 346 17.09 1.27 5.48
N ALA A 347 17.11 0.80 4.23
CA ALA A 347 18.26 0.15 3.59
C ALA A 347 18.57 0.85 2.26
N SER A 348 19.25 2.00 2.32
CA SER A 348 19.45 2.92 1.19
C SER A 348 20.25 2.36 0.00
N CYS A 349 20.80 1.16 0.12
CA CYS A 349 21.38 0.41 -0.99
C CYS A 349 20.37 -0.40 -1.80
N MET A 350 19.11 -0.52 -1.33
CA MET A 350 18.09 -1.33 -1.97
C MET A 350 17.10 -0.47 -2.73
N LEU A 351 16.86 -0.83 -3.99
CA LEU A 351 15.87 -0.21 -4.87
C LEU A 351 14.93 -1.28 -5.42
N ALA A 352 13.63 -1.06 -5.34
CA ALA A 352 12.62 -1.90 -5.98
C ALA A 352 12.16 -1.27 -7.29
N SER A 353 11.78 -2.08 -8.28
CA SER A 353 11.21 -1.61 -9.56
C SER A 353 10.07 -2.52 -10.00
N GLY A 354 9.02 -1.92 -10.55
CA GLY A 354 7.87 -2.60 -11.12
C GLY A 354 7.75 -2.35 -12.62
N SER A 355 7.36 -3.38 -13.38
CA SER A 355 7.36 -3.38 -14.83
C SER A 355 5.97 -3.64 -15.42
N ASP A 356 5.83 -3.28 -16.69
CA ASP A 356 4.60 -3.45 -17.46
C ASP A 356 4.25 -4.92 -17.73
N ASP A 357 5.21 -5.82 -17.65
CA ASP A 357 4.99 -7.26 -17.78
C ASP A 357 4.45 -7.93 -16.50
N GLY A 358 4.22 -7.18 -15.44
CA GLY A 358 3.74 -7.67 -14.14
C GLY A 358 4.85 -8.19 -13.23
N ALA A 359 6.10 -8.13 -13.68
CA ALA A 359 7.23 -8.47 -12.83
C ALA A 359 7.71 -7.29 -11.98
N PHE A 360 8.21 -7.57 -10.79
CA PHE A 360 8.97 -6.61 -10.01
C PHE A 360 10.32 -7.19 -9.57
N SER A 361 11.29 -6.33 -9.42
CA SER A 361 12.67 -6.71 -9.09
C SER A 361 13.24 -5.87 -7.96
N ILE A 362 14.14 -6.48 -7.20
CA ILE A 362 14.91 -5.81 -6.16
C ILE A 362 16.35 -5.72 -6.61
N HIS A 363 16.95 -4.54 -6.46
CA HIS A 363 18.29 -4.23 -6.90
C HIS A 363 19.17 -3.77 -5.73
N ASP A 364 20.37 -4.33 -5.63
CA ASP A 364 21.39 -3.83 -4.73
C ASP A 364 22.31 -2.85 -5.49
N LEU A 365 22.23 -1.58 -5.13
CA LEU A 365 22.94 -0.51 -5.79
C LEU A 365 24.47 -0.57 -5.59
N ARG A 366 24.96 -1.38 -4.65
CA ARG A 366 26.40 -1.55 -4.38
C ARG A 366 27.09 -2.39 -5.46
N VAL A 367 26.38 -3.35 -6.05
CA VAL A 367 26.94 -4.32 -7.02
C VAL A 367 26.59 -4.00 -8.48
N ILE A 368 25.94 -2.89 -8.77
CA ILE A 368 25.55 -2.49 -10.14
C ILE A 368 26.73 -2.53 -11.13
N LYS A 369 27.92 -2.13 -10.71
CA LYS A 369 29.13 -2.06 -11.56
C LYS A 369 29.65 -3.44 -11.94
N GLU A 370 29.29 -4.47 -11.23
CA GLU A 370 29.70 -5.86 -11.47
C GLU A 370 28.80 -6.56 -12.50
N GLY A 371 27.70 -5.91 -12.92
CA GLY A 371 26.87 -6.31 -14.04
C GLY A 371 25.55 -6.99 -13.67
N ASP A 372 25.35 -7.38 -12.43
CA ASP A 372 24.09 -7.97 -11.95
C ASP A 372 23.69 -7.34 -10.62
N ALA A 373 22.94 -6.26 -10.71
CA ALA A 373 22.37 -5.57 -9.53
C ALA A 373 21.12 -6.26 -8.99
N LYS A 374 20.51 -7.17 -9.78
CA LYS A 374 19.25 -7.80 -9.45
C LYS A 374 19.44 -8.91 -8.42
N VAL A 375 18.96 -8.69 -7.19
CA VAL A 375 19.08 -9.65 -6.09
C VAL A 375 17.82 -10.50 -5.91
N ALA A 376 16.66 -10.01 -6.38
CA ALA A 376 15.42 -10.77 -6.40
C ALA A 376 14.55 -10.36 -7.59
N HIS A 377 13.74 -11.30 -8.08
CA HIS A 377 12.82 -11.09 -9.18
C HIS A 377 11.57 -11.94 -8.98
N PHE A 378 10.40 -11.31 -9.12
CA PHE A 378 9.11 -11.94 -8.88
C PHE A 378 8.18 -11.73 -10.06
N GLU A 379 7.56 -12.81 -10.54
CA GLU A 379 6.62 -12.83 -11.66
C GLU A 379 5.22 -13.26 -11.21
N TYR A 380 4.81 -12.84 -10.01
CA TYR A 380 3.51 -13.20 -9.43
C TYR A 380 2.36 -12.55 -10.19
N HIS A 381 2.38 -11.23 -10.35
CA HIS A 381 1.40 -10.48 -11.11
C HIS A 381 1.54 -10.75 -12.61
N LYS A 382 0.43 -10.60 -13.37
CA LYS A 382 0.39 -10.83 -14.83
C LYS A 382 -0.10 -9.60 -15.61
N HIS A 383 -0.33 -8.51 -14.91
CA HIS A 383 -0.67 -7.21 -15.46
C HIS A 383 0.32 -6.16 -14.95
N PRO A 384 0.37 -4.98 -15.59
CA PRO A 384 1.33 -3.94 -15.23
C PRO A 384 1.37 -3.64 -13.75
N ILE A 385 2.56 -3.51 -13.19
CA ILE A 385 2.75 -3.00 -11.85
C ILE A 385 2.45 -1.50 -11.86
N THR A 386 1.48 -1.08 -11.05
CA THR A 386 0.99 0.29 -10.99
C THR A 386 1.64 1.10 -9.88
N SER A 387 2.00 0.46 -8.75
CA SER A 387 2.71 1.10 -7.65
C SER A 387 3.52 0.08 -6.85
N ILE A 388 4.63 0.52 -6.29
CA ILE A 388 5.49 -0.25 -5.40
C ILE A 388 6.05 0.66 -4.33
N GLU A 389 6.01 0.25 -3.05
CA GLU A 389 6.58 1.03 -1.96
C GLU A 389 7.12 0.14 -0.85
N TRP A 390 8.35 0.44 -0.40
CA TRP A 390 8.92 -0.16 0.79
C TRP A 390 8.22 0.35 2.05
N SER A 391 8.04 -0.54 3.01
CA SER A 391 7.54 -0.17 4.33
C SER A 391 8.40 0.92 4.97
N ALA A 392 7.74 1.87 5.62
CA ALA A 392 8.42 2.92 6.36
C ALA A 392 9.02 2.43 7.69
N HIS A 393 8.60 1.26 8.16
CA HIS A 393 8.91 0.75 9.51
C HIS A 393 9.74 -0.53 9.50
N GLU A 394 9.75 -1.28 8.38
CA GLU A 394 10.50 -2.53 8.24
C GLU A 394 11.23 -2.58 6.89
N SER A 395 12.55 -2.85 6.96
CA SER A 395 13.42 -2.75 5.79
C SER A 395 13.29 -3.91 4.78
N SER A 396 12.75 -5.05 5.20
CA SER A 396 12.52 -6.22 4.35
C SER A 396 11.15 -6.26 3.71
N THR A 397 10.21 -5.42 4.16
CA THR A 397 8.80 -5.46 3.74
C THR A 397 8.50 -4.40 2.67
N LEU A 398 7.76 -4.81 1.64
CA LEU A 398 7.26 -3.90 0.60
C LEU A 398 5.84 -4.28 0.17
N ALA A 399 5.12 -3.30 -0.37
CA ALA A 399 3.80 -3.51 -0.97
C ALA A 399 3.87 -3.23 -2.47
N VAL A 400 3.11 -3.99 -3.25
CA VAL A 400 3.05 -3.92 -4.72
C VAL A 400 1.60 -3.93 -5.14
N SER A 401 1.17 -3.01 -6.00
CA SER A 401 -0.14 -3.05 -6.66
C SER A 401 -0.01 -3.26 -8.16
N SER A 402 -1.01 -3.91 -8.74
CA SER A 402 -1.03 -4.26 -10.15
C SER A 402 -2.41 -4.04 -10.78
N GLY A 403 -2.42 -3.87 -12.10
CA GLY A 403 -3.61 -3.82 -12.93
C GLY A 403 -4.43 -5.12 -12.94
N ASP A 404 -3.99 -6.18 -12.27
CA ASP A 404 -4.76 -7.39 -12.04
C ASP A 404 -5.73 -7.29 -10.83
N ASN A 405 -5.91 -6.08 -10.30
CA ASN A 405 -6.78 -5.77 -9.17
C ASN A 405 -6.33 -6.38 -7.83
N GLN A 406 -5.05 -6.63 -7.69
CA GLN A 406 -4.45 -7.10 -6.45
C GLN A 406 -3.41 -6.12 -5.91
N LEU A 407 -3.39 -5.97 -4.59
CA LEU A 407 -2.29 -5.40 -3.83
C LEU A 407 -1.68 -6.51 -3.00
N THR A 408 -0.38 -6.71 -3.13
CA THR A 408 0.38 -7.77 -2.46
C THR A 408 1.40 -7.18 -1.51
N ILE A 409 1.61 -7.83 -0.38
CA ILE A 409 2.62 -7.45 0.60
C ILE A 409 3.64 -8.58 0.68
N TRP A 410 4.90 -8.19 0.66
CA TRP A 410 6.04 -9.09 0.58
C TRP A 410 7.00 -8.83 1.73
N ASP A 411 7.48 -9.89 2.35
CA ASP A 411 8.59 -9.83 3.30
C ASP A 411 9.77 -10.64 2.76
N LEU A 412 10.81 -9.95 2.32
CA LEU A 412 11.99 -10.54 1.71
C LEU A 412 12.89 -11.26 2.70
N SER A 413 12.64 -11.15 4.00
CA SER A 413 13.36 -11.90 5.03
C SER A 413 12.89 -13.33 5.17
N LEU A 414 11.72 -13.67 4.60
CA LEU A 414 11.17 -15.01 4.69
C LEU A 414 11.87 -15.95 3.70
N GLU A 415 12.40 -17.04 4.24
CA GLU A 415 13.01 -18.11 3.48
C GLU A 415 12.12 -19.37 3.53
N LYS A 416 12.25 -20.22 2.51
CA LYS A 416 11.52 -21.48 2.48
C LYS A 416 12.16 -22.49 3.42
N ASP A 417 11.43 -22.92 4.45
CA ASP A 417 11.82 -24.04 5.29
C ASP A 417 11.08 -25.32 4.83
N GLU A 418 11.80 -26.21 4.15
CA GLU A 418 11.23 -27.45 3.61
C GLU A 418 10.80 -28.44 4.70
N GLU A 419 11.45 -28.42 5.88
CA GLU A 419 11.13 -29.31 7.00
C GLU A 419 9.85 -28.86 7.71
N GLU A 420 9.72 -27.55 8.03
CA GLU A 420 8.50 -26.99 8.60
C GLU A 420 7.30 -27.10 7.65
N GLU A 421 7.50 -26.84 6.34
CA GLU A 421 6.43 -27.02 5.37
C GLU A 421 5.96 -28.48 5.27
N ALA A 422 6.88 -29.44 5.32
CA ALA A 422 6.53 -30.85 5.27
C ALA A 422 5.78 -31.29 6.53
N GLU A 423 6.19 -30.82 7.71
CA GLU A 423 5.53 -31.09 8.98
C GLU A 423 4.13 -30.44 9.02
N PHE A 424 4.03 -29.19 8.58
CA PHE A 424 2.76 -28.48 8.46
C PHE A 424 1.80 -29.16 7.49
N LYS A 425 2.26 -29.53 6.30
CA LYS A 425 1.49 -30.31 5.31
C LYS A 425 1.03 -31.66 5.88
N ALA A 426 1.83 -32.28 6.74
CA ALA A 426 1.45 -33.53 7.40
C ALA A 426 0.34 -33.35 8.46
N GLN A 427 0.35 -32.21 9.16
CA GLN A 427 -0.65 -31.88 10.20
C GLN A 427 -1.96 -31.34 9.63
N THR A 428 -1.93 -30.70 8.45
CA THR A 428 -3.07 -29.96 7.86
C THR A 428 -3.72 -30.66 6.68
N LYS A 429 -3.39 -31.90 6.38
CA LYS A 429 -3.81 -32.68 5.19
C LYS A 429 -5.31 -32.65 4.83
N GLU A 430 -6.18 -32.20 5.70
CA GLU A 430 -7.63 -32.20 5.45
C GLU A 430 -8.25 -30.81 5.20
N TYR A 431 -7.52 -29.67 5.39
CA TYR A 431 -8.20 -28.36 5.52
C TYR A 431 -7.61 -27.19 4.74
N VAL A 432 -6.46 -27.33 4.09
CA VAL A 432 -5.85 -26.20 3.39
C VAL A 432 -5.53 -26.56 1.95
N ASN A 433 -6.33 -26.04 1.03
CA ASN A 433 -6.02 -25.99 -0.40
C ASN A 433 -5.06 -24.81 -0.63
N THR A 434 -3.88 -24.85 -0.01
CA THR A 434 -2.84 -23.84 -0.27
C THR A 434 -2.28 -24.14 -1.65
N PRO A 435 -2.26 -23.16 -2.56
CA PRO A 435 -1.60 -23.32 -3.84
C PRO A 435 -0.14 -23.68 -3.62
N GLN A 436 0.32 -24.71 -4.32
CA GLN A 436 1.62 -25.34 -4.04
C GLN A 436 2.83 -24.49 -4.47
N ASP A 437 2.61 -23.38 -5.19
CA ASP A 437 3.67 -22.63 -5.88
C ASP A 437 3.74 -21.14 -5.51
N LEU A 438 3.19 -20.72 -4.35
CA LEU A 438 3.34 -19.32 -3.91
C LEU A 438 4.75 -19.07 -3.38
N PRO A 439 5.36 -17.92 -3.73
CA PRO A 439 6.63 -17.51 -3.13
C PRO A 439 6.53 -17.42 -1.60
N PRO A 440 7.50 -17.94 -0.84
CA PRO A 440 7.48 -17.87 0.62
C PRO A 440 7.50 -16.43 1.15
N GLN A 441 8.00 -15.50 0.35
CA GLN A 441 8.04 -14.07 0.66
C GLN A 441 6.69 -13.38 0.54
N LEU A 442 5.68 -13.97 -0.11
CA LEU A 442 4.35 -13.40 -0.24
C LEU A 442 3.61 -13.48 1.10
N LEU A 443 3.51 -12.33 1.78
CA LEU A 443 2.92 -12.23 3.12
C LEU A 443 1.40 -12.08 3.09
N PHE A 444 0.86 -11.29 2.17
CA PHE A 444 -0.56 -10.95 2.12
C PHE A 444 -1.01 -10.59 0.71
N VAL A 445 -2.27 -10.91 0.39
CA VAL A 445 -2.95 -10.50 -0.85
C VAL A 445 -4.24 -9.78 -0.50
N HIS A 446 -4.35 -8.51 -0.90
CA HIS A 446 -5.57 -7.73 -0.83
C HIS A 446 -6.24 -7.70 -2.20
N GLN A 447 -7.55 -7.95 -2.21
CA GLN A 447 -8.42 -7.97 -3.39
C GLN A 447 -9.69 -7.15 -3.12
N GLY A 448 -10.48 -6.86 -4.14
CA GLY A 448 -11.77 -6.19 -4.00
C GLY A 448 -11.80 -4.73 -4.45
N GLN A 449 -10.66 -4.19 -4.92
CA GLN A 449 -10.61 -2.92 -5.63
C GLN A 449 -10.42 -3.16 -7.14
N LYS A 450 -10.93 -2.25 -7.97
CA LYS A 450 -10.81 -2.31 -9.42
C LYS A 450 -9.81 -1.29 -9.94
N ASP A 451 -8.91 -1.75 -10.81
CA ASP A 451 -7.93 -0.91 -11.50
C ASP A 451 -7.11 -0.07 -10.50
N LEU A 452 -6.39 -0.79 -9.62
CA LEU A 452 -5.50 -0.20 -8.61
C LEU A 452 -4.46 0.72 -9.27
N LYS A 453 -4.28 1.92 -8.73
CA LYS A 453 -3.40 2.95 -9.29
C LYS A 453 -2.19 3.24 -8.42
N GLU A 454 -2.38 3.62 -7.17
CA GLU A 454 -1.30 4.01 -6.28
C GLU A 454 -1.53 3.47 -4.87
N LEU A 455 -0.46 3.19 -4.16
CA LEU A 455 -0.47 2.78 -2.76
C LEU A 455 0.59 3.55 -1.97
N HIS A 456 0.32 3.78 -0.68
CA HIS A 456 1.30 4.34 0.25
C HIS A 456 1.18 3.71 1.63
N TRP A 457 2.36 3.42 2.23
CA TRP A 457 2.46 3.11 3.65
C TRP A 457 2.30 4.37 4.49
N HIS A 458 1.55 4.27 5.58
CA HIS A 458 1.41 5.38 6.51
C HIS A 458 2.67 5.52 7.38
N ASN A 459 3.40 6.62 7.24
CA ASN A 459 4.68 6.83 7.93
C ASN A 459 4.56 6.94 9.47
N GLN A 460 3.38 7.20 10.03
CA GLN A 460 3.14 7.42 11.45
C GLN A 460 2.24 6.36 12.09
N ILE A 461 1.65 5.46 11.29
CA ILE A 461 0.81 4.35 11.76
C ILE A 461 1.37 3.07 11.16
N PRO A 462 2.16 2.31 11.93
CA PRO A 462 2.83 1.12 11.44
C PRO A 462 1.84 0.07 10.91
N GLY A 463 2.16 -0.51 9.75
CA GLY A 463 1.35 -1.56 9.13
C GLY A 463 0.09 -1.08 8.39
N MET A 464 -0.21 0.22 8.41
CA MET A 464 -1.33 0.79 7.66
C MET A 464 -0.91 1.13 6.23
N ILE A 465 -1.71 0.69 5.26
CA ILE A 465 -1.59 1.03 3.84
C ILE A 465 -2.85 1.75 3.40
N ILE A 466 -2.70 2.71 2.52
CA ILE A 466 -3.79 3.35 1.78
C ILE A 466 -3.56 3.06 0.31
N SER A 467 -4.62 2.70 -0.40
CA SER A 467 -4.59 2.47 -1.85
C SER A 467 -5.70 3.23 -2.55
N THR A 468 -5.45 3.62 -3.80
CA THR A 468 -6.47 4.22 -4.68
C THR A 468 -6.69 3.36 -5.91
N ALA A 469 -7.94 3.35 -6.37
CA ALA A 469 -8.41 2.58 -7.50
C ALA A 469 -9.54 3.33 -8.23
N GLU A 470 -10.07 2.77 -9.31
CA GLU A 470 -11.20 3.36 -10.02
C GLU A 470 -12.42 3.54 -9.10
N ASP A 471 -12.65 2.60 -8.22
CA ASP A 471 -13.77 2.55 -7.28
C ASP A 471 -13.53 3.28 -5.95
N GLY A 472 -12.40 3.99 -5.78
CA GLY A 472 -12.12 4.83 -4.63
C GLY A 472 -10.89 4.40 -3.84
N PHE A 473 -10.91 4.69 -2.55
CA PHE A 473 -9.80 4.45 -1.63
C PHE A 473 -10.11 3.32 -0.66
N ASN A 474 -9.09 2.52 -0.35
CA ASN A 474 -9.10 1.63 0.80
C ASN A 474 -8.01 2.04 1.80
N ILE A 475 -8.37 2.04 3.09
CA ILE A 475 -7.45 2.07 4.22
C ILE A 475 -7.43 0.66 4.77
N LEU A 476 -6.28 0.00 4.75
CA LEU A 476 -6.16 -1.39 5.16
C LEU A 476 -4.98 -1.61 6.10
N MET A 477 -5.16 -2.53 7.04
CA MET A 477 -4.12 -3.02 7.92
C MET A 477 -4.31 -4.54 8.06
N PRO A 478 -3.51 -5.35 7.35
CA PRO A 478 -3.58 -6.80 7.45
C PRO A 478 -3.33 -7.29 8.88
N TYR A 479 -3.97 -8.40 9.24
CA TYR A 479 -3.80 -8.97 10.58
C TYR A 479 -2.38 -9.44 10.85
N ASN A 480 -1.72 -10.02 9.85
CA ASN A 480 -0.41 -10.61 9.97
C ASN A 480 0.76 -9.61 9.87
N ILE A 481 0.49 -8.37 9.44
CA ILE A 481 1.54 -7.35 9.29
C ILE A 481 2.22 -7.00 10.61
N GLN A 482 1.52 -7.12 11.73
CA GLN A 482 2.06 -6.86 13.06
C GLN A 482 3.22 -7.79 13.43
N ASN A 483 3.31 -8.97 12.78
CA ASN A 483 4.38 -9.93 13.02
C ASN A 483 5.70 -9.52 12.36
N THR A 484 5.66 -8.60 11.39
CA THR A 484 6.86 -8.09 10.69
C THR A 484 7.35 -6.77 11.27
N LEU A 485 6.52 -6.08 12.05
CA LEU A 485 6.90 -4.80 12.63
C LEU A 485 7.90 -5.01 13.78
N PRO A 486 8.95 -4.16 13.88
CA PRO A 486 9.85 -4.20 15.02
C PRO A 486 9.12 -3.90 16.31
N ASP A 487 9.64 -4.40 17.44
CA ASP A 487 9.11 -4.09 18.77
C ASP A 487 9.16 -2.57 19.00
N LEU A 488 8.03 -1.89 18.81
CA LEU A 488 7.92 -0.43 18.93
C LEU A 488 7.83 0.03 20.41
N ALA A 489 7.86 -0.92 21.35
CA ALA A 489 7.77 -0.68 22.79
C ALA A 489 9.14 -0.57 23.50
N ALA A 490 10.26 -0.59 22.75
CA ALA A 490 11.62 -0.53 23.30
C ALA A 490 12.19 0.89 23.32
#